data_64f864600e06a7fbca9c1e79562ab0ee
#
_entry.id   64f864600e06a7fbca9c1e79562ab0ee
#
_cell.length_a   1.000
_cell.length_b   1.000
_cell.length_c   1.000
_cell.angle_alpha   90.00
_cell.angle_beta   90.00
_cell.angle_gamma   90.00
#
_symmetry.space_group_name_H-M   'P 1'
#
loop_
_entity.id
_entity.type
_entity.pdbx_description
1 polymer ?
#
loop_
_entity_poly.entity_id
_entity_poly.type
_entity_poly.pdbx_seq_one_letter_code
_entity_poly.pdbx_strand_id
1 'polypeptide(L)'
;RRIKSRTTNPKFLSVLREVAAWREAEAQRRDIPRNRLLRDDSLLDIAAHTPKTSQALSRTRGMPRGFAEGRMADGLLDAIETGVATKPEDQPQVPKRDRLPNGLGPLTDLLKTLLKLRCEEEKVAPKLIASADDLERIAASDNADVLALSGWRREVFGEQALALKQGKLGLTAEGKRIQIMEIGDGQ
;
A
#
# COMPACT_ATOMS: atom_id res chain seq x y z
N ARG A 1 -2.47 1.06 10.92
CA ARG A 1 -2.40 1.88 9.67
C ARG A 1 -0.96 1.85 9.17
N ARG A 2 -0.75 1.47 7.91
CA ARG A 2 0.56 1.27 7.30
C ARG A 2 1.21 2.63 7.00
N ILE A 3 2.46 2.84 7.47
CA ILE A 3 3.26 4.00 7.10
C ILE A 3 3.66 3.83 5.63
N LYS A 4 3.38 4.84 4.80
CA LYS A 4 3.75 4.82 3.39
C LYS A 4 5.20 5.28 3.23
N SER A 5 6.07 4.39 2.79
CA SER A 5 7.45 4.70 2.41
C SER A 5 7.63 4.57 0.89
N ARG A 6 8.42 5.46 0.30
CA ARG A 6 8.80 5.39 -1.12
C ARG A 6 10.08 4.58 -1.36
N THR A 7 10.85 4.34 -0.29
CA THR A 7 12.10 3.58 -0.39
C THR A 7 11.89 2.11 -0.07
N THR A 8 12.64 1.27 -0.75
CA THR A 8 12.74 -0.17 -0.54
C THR A 8 14.07 -0.56 0.12
N ASN A 9 14.86 0.43 0.60
CA ASN A 9 16.13 0.17 1.24
C ASN A 9 15.93 -0.66 2.52
N PRO A 10 16.49 -1.88 2.62
CA PRO A 10 16.25 -2.77 3.75
C PRO A 10 16.69 -2.20 5.10
N LYS A 11 17.84 -1.48 5.14
CA LYS A 11 18.32 -0.82 6.36
C LYS A 11 17.36 0.27 6.85
N PHE A 12 16.90 1.13 5.93
CA PHE A 12 15.89 2.13 6.25
C PHE A 12 14.61 1.49 6.81
N LEU A 13 14.14 0.41 6.19
CA LEU A 13 12.94 -0.29 6.60
C LEU A 13 13.09 -0.98 7.95
N SER A 14 14.29 -1.48 8.29
CA SER A 14 14.60 -2.04 9.60
C SER A 14 14.47 -0.98 10.69
N VAL A 15 15.10 0.17 10.51
CA VAL A 15 15.00 1.28 11.47
C VAL A 15 13.54 1.77 11.57
N LEU A 16 12.86 1.96 10.44
CA LEU A 16 11.46 2.37 10.44
C LEU A 16 10.56 1.39 11.18
N ARG A 17 10.81 0.08 11.05
CA ARG A 17 10.07 -0.98 11.77
C ARG A 17 10.22 -0.84 13.27
N GLU A 18 11.46 -0.75 13.77
CA GLU A 18 11.75 -0.67 15.20
C GLU A 18 11.23 0.62 15.82
N VAL A 19 11.45 1.76 15.16
CA VAL A 19 10.97 3.07 15.62
C VAL A 19 9.41 3.12 15.61
N ALA A 20 8.77 2.50 14.63
CA ALA A 20 7.30 2.41 14.59
C ALA A 20 6.76 1.49 15.69
N ALA A 21 7.42 0.37 15.98
CA ALA A 21 7.07 -0.53 17.06
C ALA A 21 7.21 0.15 18.43
N TRP A 22 8.32 0.82 18.66
CA TRP A 22 8.54 1.64 19.86
C TRP A 22 7.44 2.70 20.03
N ARG A 23 7.12 3.46 18.98
CA ARG A 23 6.06 4.47 19.02
C ARG A 23 4.70 3.88 19.40
N GLU A 24 4.36 2.73 18.84
CA GLU A 24 3.08 2.06 19.12
C GLU A 24 3.02 1.62 20.60
N ALA A 25 4.07 0.96 21.11
CA ALA A 25 4.17 0.54 22.50
C ALA A 25 4.09 1.73 23.48
N GLU A 26 4.81 2.80 23.20
CA GLU A 26 4.80 4.00 24.05
C GLU A 26 3.47 4.75 24.03
N ALA A 27 2.79 4.79 22.87
CA ALA A 27 1.47 5.37 22.73
C ALA A 27 0.41 4.57 23.50
N GLN A 28 0.47 3.22 23.46
CA GLN A 28 -0.39 2.33 24.24
C GLN A 28 -0.13 2.49 25.74
N ARG A 29 1.14 2.52 26.17
CA ARG A 29 1.52 2.69 27.58
C ARG A 29 0.96 4.00 28.17
N ARG A 30 0.85 5.06 27.34
CA ARG A 30 0.35 6.39 27.75
C ARG A 30 -1.13 6.63 27.50
N ASP A 31 -1.79 5.66 26.85
CA ASP A 31 -3.18 5.81 26.40
C ASP A 31 -3.40 7.08 25.56
N ILE A 32 -2.49 7.35 24.60
CA ILE A 32 -2.59 8.48 23.68
C ILE A 32 -2.53 8.01 22.23
N PRO A 33 -3.15 8.74 21.31
CA PRO A 33 -3.00 8.48 19.88
C PRO A 33 -1.52 8.60 19.46
N ARG A 34 -0.99 7.60 18.75
CA ARG A 34 0.40 7.55 18.30
C ARG A 34 0.88 8.80 17.56
N ASN A 35 0.00 9.46 16.80
CA ASN A 35 0.35 10.69 16.09
C ASN A 35 0.54 11.91 17.01
N ARG A 36 0.05 11.83 18.27
CA ARG A 36 0.37 12.84 19.31
C ARG A 36 1.76 12.63 19.88
N LEU A 37 2.24 11.38 19.88
CA LEU A 37 3.60 11.09 20.33
C LEU A 37 4.62 11.52 19.27
N LEU A 38 4.55 10.94 18.07
CA LEU A 38 5.35 11.30 16.89
C LEU A 38 4.53 11.08 15.62
N ARG A 39 4.66 12.00 14.66
CA ARG A 39 3.99 11.88 13.35
C ARG A 39 4.73 10.89 12.44
N ASP A 40 4.04 10.34 11.44
CA ASP A 40 4.63 9.43 10.47
C ASP A 40 5.83 10.05 9.73
N ASP A 41 5.76 11.35 9.39
CA ASP A 41 6.86 12.08 8.73
C ASP A 41 8.12 12.12 9.60
N SER A 42 7.97 12.30 10.94
CA SER A 42 9.09 12.28 11.86
C SER A 42 9.76 10.90 11.91
N LEU A 43 8.98 9.82 11.86
CA LEU A 43 9.54 8.46 11.82
C LEU A 43 10.31 8.20 10.53
N LEU A 44 9.81 8.70 9.40
CA LEU A 44 10.50 8.59 8.11
C LEU A 44 11.81 9.37 8.12
N ASP A 45 11.83 10.56 8.73
CA ASP A 45 13.03 11.39 8.86
C ASP A 45 14.07 10.74 9.79
N ILE A 46 13.63 10.18 10.93
CA ILE A 46 14.47 9.39 11.83
C ILE A 46 15.11 8.20 11.11
N ALA A 47 14.30 7.43 10.36
CA ALA A 47 14.79 6.27 9.64
C ALA A 47 15.77 6.64 8.51
N ALA A 48 15.64 7.84 7.93
CA ALA A 48 16.55 8.34 6.90
C ALA A 48 17.90 8.79 7.47
N HIS A 49 17.90 9.48 8.61
CA HIS A 49 19.09 10.11 9.17
C HIS A 49 19.73 9.33 10.32
N THR A 50 19.00 8.36 10.91
CA THR A 50 19.46 7.50 12.01
C THR A 50 20.22 8.26 13.10
N PRO A 51 19.59 9.26 13.77
CA PRO A 51 20.26 10.06 14.79
C PRO A 51 20.74 9.17 15.95
N LYS A 52 22.00 9.37 16.39
CA LYS A 52 22.64 8.58 17.45
C LYS A 52 22.69 9.28 18.80
N THR A 53 22.32 10.53 18.88
CA THR A 53 22.37 11.34 20.09
C THR A 53 21.08 12.13 20.26
N SER A 54 20.76 12.50 21.51
CA SER A 54 19.64 13.38 21.83
C SER A 54 19.71 14.71 21.07
N GLN A 55 20.93 15.26 20.91
CA GLN A 55 21.11 16.48 20.14
C GLN A 55 20.80 16.31 18.65
N ALA A 56 21.21 15.19 18.04
CA ALA A 56 20.88 14.88 16.65
C ALA A 56 19.37 14.62 16.51
N LEU A 57 18.76 13.93 17.48
CA LEU A 57 17.34 13.65 17.52
C LEU A 57 16.49 14.94 17.60
N SER A 58 16.94 15.94 18.39
CA SER A 58 16.23 17.23 18.50
C SER A 58 16.16 18.02 17.19
N ARG A 59 17.06 17.74 16.24
CA ARG A 59 17.10 18.37 14.90
C ARG A 59 16.19 17.66 13.88
N THR A 60 15.62 16.51 14.25
CA THR A 60 14.71 15.76 13.38
C THR A 60 13.45 16.58 13.10
N ARG A 61 13.03 16.61 11.86
CA ARG A 61 11.84 17.35 11.45
C ARG A 61 10.59 16.86 12.18
N GLY A 62 9.85 17.79 12.79
CA GLY A 62 8.60 17.50 13.50
C GLY A 62 8.79 16.85 14.87
N MET A 63 10.01 16.88 15.44
CA MET A 63 10.27 16.46 16.81
C MET A 63 9.63 17.46 17.79
N PRO A 64 8.81 17.01 18.75
CA PRO A 64 8.25 17.90 19.77
C PRO A 64 9.35 18.54 20.62
N ARG A 65 9.15 19.80 21.03
CA ARG A 65 10.10 20.49 21.92
C ARG A 65 10.24 19.71 23.22
N GLY A 66 11.47 19.59 23.73
CA GLY A 66 11.78 18.88 24.97
C GLY A 66 11.70 17.34 24.88
N PHE A 67 11.30 16.79 23.74
CA PHE A 67 11.23 15.33 23.56
C PHE A 67 12.62 14.68 23.70
N ALA A 68 13.64 15.30 23.10
CA ALA A 68 14.99 14.78 23.08
C ALA A 68 15.73 14.86 24.44
N GLU A 69 15.15 15.54 25.43
CA GLU A 69 15.77 15.78 26.75
C GLU A 69 15.22 14.82 27.83
N GLY A 70 14.30 13.93 27.48
CA GLY A 70 13.62 13.06 28.44
C GLY A 70 13.86 11.57 28.19
N ARG A 71 13.46 10.72 29.16
CA ARG A 71 13.56 9.24 29.09
C ARG A 71 12.96 8.62 27.81
N MET A 72 12.08 9.34 27.11
CA MET A 72 11.56 8.88 25.84
C MET A 72 12.60 8.92 24.72
N ALA A 73 13.54 9.86 24.80
CA ALA A 73 14.63 9.94 23.83
C ALA A 73 15.53 8.72 23.90
N ASP A 74 15.81 8.23 25.11
CA ASP A 74 16.67 7.06 25.32
C ASP A 74 16.03 5.83 24.66
N GLY A 75 14.76 5.54 24.93
CA GLY A 75 14.05 4.42 24.33
C GLY A 75 13.89 4.53 22.80
N LEU A 76 13.79 5.74 22.27
CA LEU A 76 13.76 5.95 20.82
C LEU A 76 15.14 5.73 20.19
N LEU A 77 16.22 6.18 20.86
CA LEU A 77 17.59 5.94 20.43
C LEU A 77 17.94 4.46 20.44
N ASP A 78 17.52 3.71 21.47
CA ASP A 78 17.67 2.25 21.56
C ASP A 78 16.94 1.55 20.39
N ALA A 79 15.73 2.01 20.04
CA ALA A 79 14.99 1.48 18.89
C ALA A 79 15.70 1.77 17.57
N ILE A 80 16.30 2.96 17.41
CA ILE A 80 17.10 3.31 16.23
C ILE A 80 18.33 2.40 16.14
N GLU A 81 19.06 2.22 17.24
CA GLU A 81 20.25 1.38 17.30
C GLU A 81 19.90 -0.08 16.96
N THR A 82 18.82 -0.62 17.53
CA THR A 82 18.29 -1.95 17.22
C THR A 82 18.01 -2.10 15.73
N GLY A 83 17.35 -1.12 15.13
CA GLY A 83 17.06 -1.11 13.71
C GLY A 83 18.31 -1.05 12.83
N VAL A 84 19.30 -0.27 13.21
CA VAL A 84 20.61 -0.17 12.51
C VAL A 84 21.40 -1.48 12.63
N ALA A 85 21.37 -2.13 13.80
CA ALA A 85 22.06 -3.39 14.08
C ALA A 85 21.39 -4.62 13.47
N THR A 86 20.20 -4.49 12.87
CA THR A 86 19.47 -5.61 12.24
C THR A 86 20.34 -6.26 11.16
N LYS A 87 20.59 -7.56 11.29
CA LYS A 87 21.39 -8.34 10.34
C LYS A 87 20.73 -8.39 8.96
N PRO A 88 21.50 -8.51 7.86
CA PRO A 88 20.95 -8.53 6.50
C PRO A 88 19.84 -9.57 6.27
N GLU A 89 19.97 -10.76 6.90
CA GLU A 89 18.99 -11.84 6.82
C GLU A 89 17.64 -11.52 7.48
N ASP A 90 17.63 -10.64 8.52
CA ASP A 90 16.45 -10.25 9.29
C ASP A 90 15.83 -8.92 8.79
N GLN A 91 16.46 -8.30 7.80
CA GLN A 91 15.98 -7.03 7.26
C GLN A 91 14.70 -7.23 6.43
N PRO A 92 13.72 -6.32 6.52
CA PRO A 92 12.50 -6.40 5.73
C PRO A 92 12.81 -6.44 4.24
N GLN A 93 12.37 -7.48 3.56
CA GLN A 93 12.42 -7.60 2.12
C GLN A 93 11.13 -7.03 1.53
N VAL A 94 11.25 -6.04 0.66
CA VAL A 94 10.12 -5.59 -0.16
C VAL A 94 10.15 -6.41 -1.43
N PRO A 95 9.10 -7.19 -1.71
CA PRO A 95 9.02 -7.92 -2.97
C PRO A 95 9.26 -6.94 -4.13
N LYS A 96 10.20 -7.28 -5.00
CA LYS A 96 10.36 -6.54 -6.26
C LYS A 96 9.03 -6.63 -7.00
N ARG A 97 8.46 -5.47 -7.33
CA ARG A 97 7.33 -5.46 -8.26
C ARG A 97 7.86 -5.97 -9.60
N ASP A 98 7.30 -7.06 -10.09
CA ASP A 98 7.56 -7.50 -11.43
C ASP A 98 7.23 -6.35 -12.39
N ARG A 99 8.13 -6.09 -13.34
CA ARG A 99 7.84 -5.12 -14.38
C ARG A 99 6.68 -5.67 -15.20
N LEU A 100 5.56 -4.99 -15.12
CA LEU A 100 4.41 -5.33 -15.94
C LEU A 100 4.76 -5.09 -17.43
N PRO A 101 4.23 -5.91 -18.34
CA PRO A 101 4.41 -5.70 -19.78
C PRO A 101 3.97 -4.29 -20.20
N ASN A 102 4.61 -3.76 -21.23
CA ASN A 102 4.19 -2.50 -21.84
C ASN A 102 2.89 -2.72 -22.64
N GLY A 103 2.12 -1.65 -22.84
CA GLY A 103 0.92 -1.68 -23.68
C GLY A 103 -0.37 -2.09 -22.98
N LEU A 104 -0.34 -2.30 -21.66
CA LEU A 104 -1.53 -2.68 -20.87
C LEU A 104 -2.50 -1.53 -20.60
N GLY A 105 -2.14 -0.28 -20.92
CA GLY A 105 -2.94 0.91 -20.62
C GLY A 105 -4.38 0.81 -21.11
N PRO A 106 -4.64 0.56 -22.40
CA PRO A 106 -6.01 0.48 -22.91
C PRO A 106 -6.85 -0.60 -22.24
N LEU A 107 -6.27 -1.80 -22.01
CA LEU A 107 -6.97 -2.88 -21.30
C LEU A 107 -7.22 -2.51 -19.84
N THR A 108 -6.27 -1.88 -19.17
CA THR A 108 -6.45 -1.39 -17.80
C THR A 108 -7.58 -0.35 -17.71
N ASP A 109 -7.73 0.49 -18.72
CA ASP A 109 -8.81 1.49 -18.76
C ASP A 109 -10.18 0.85 -19.02
N LEU A 110 -10.27 -0.19 -19.84
CA LEU A 110 -11.48 -1.00 -19.97
C LEU A 110 -11.85 -1.68 -18.65
N LEU A 111 -10.88 -2.28 -17.96
CA LEU A 111 -11.09 -2.88 -16.64
C LEU A 111 -11.55 -1.85 -15.59
N LYS A 112 -11.02 -0.61 -15.61
CA LYS A 112 -11.51 0.48 -14.75
C LYS A 112 -12.95 0.85 -15.03
N THR A 113 -13.33 0.88 -16.31
CA THR A 113 -14.70 1.19 -16.73
C THR A 113 -15.65 0.11 -16.27
N LEU A 114 -15.30 -1.17 -16.48
CA LEU A 114 -16.06 -2.32 -15.99
C LEU A 114 -16.20 -2.29 -14.47
N LEU A 115 -15.10 -2.01 -13.73
CA LEU A 115 -15.13 -1.92 -12.27
C LEU A 115 -16.11 -0.84 -11.79
N LYS A 116 -16.10 0.34 -12.40
CA LYS A 116 -17.04 1.41 -12.05
C LYS A 116 -18.49 0.98 -12.29
N LEU A 117 -18.78 0.39 -13.44
CA LEU A 117 -20.12 -0.07 -13.80
C LEU A 117 -20.64 -1.09 -12.79
N ARG A 118 -19.85 -2.14 -12.50
CA ARG A 118 -20.23 -3.16 -11.51
C ARG A 118 -20.40 -2.59 -10.11
N CYS A 119 -19.55 -1.66 -9.71
CA CYS A 119 -19.65 -1.02 -8.39
C CYS A 119 -20.88 -0.12 -8.26
N GLU A 120 -21.34 0.52 -9.34
CA GLU A 120 -22.60 1.29 -9.37
C GLU A 120 -23.81 0.38 -9.24
N GLU A 121 -23.84 -0.75 -9.97
CA GLU A 121 -24.91 -1.75 -9.89
C GLU A 121 -25.02 -2.39 -8.51
N GLU A 122 -23.88 -2.82 -7.93
CA GLU A 122 -23.82 -3.50 -6.63
C GLU A 122 -23.77 -2.53 -5.45
N LYS A 123 -23.78 -1.21 -5.70
CA LYS A 123 -23.70 -0.15 -4.67
C LYS A 123 -22.48 -0.28 -3.74
N VAL A 124 -21.35 -0.70 -4.30
CA VAL A 124 -20.09 -0.93 -3.56
C VAL A 124 -19.03 0.08 -4.00
N ALA A 125 -18.23 0.56 -3.06
CA ALA A 125 -17.14 1.47 -3.41
C ALA A 125 -16.01 0.75 -4.19
N PRO A 126 -15.54 1.27 -5.34
CA PRO A 126 -14.52 0.62 -6.18
C PRO A 126 -13.23 0.21 -5.42
N LYS A 127 -12.81 1.03 -4.46
CA LYS A 127 -11.62 0.75 -3.62
C LYS A 127 -11.75 -0.51 -2.75
N LEU A 128 -12.95 -0.99 -2.51
CA LEU A 128 -13.19 -2.25 -1.78
C LEU A 128 -12.99 -3.47 -2.68
N ILE A 129 -13.13 -3.33 -3.99
CA ILE A 129 -12.99 -4.41 -4.98
C ILE A 129 -11.55 -4.48 -5.47
N ALA A 130 -11.04 -3.40 -6.09
CA ALA A 130 -9.72 -3.36 -6.70
C ALA A 130 -9.07 -1.98 -6.60
N SER A 131 -7.75 -1.95 -6.45
CA SER A 131 -6.92 -0.77 -6.63
C SER A 131 -6.48 -0.63 -8.10
N ALA A 132 -5.89 0.50 -8.49
CA ALA A 132 -5.31 0.67 -9.81
C ALA A 132 -4.19 -0.36 -10.09
N ASP A 133 -3.35 -0.64 -9.09
CA ASP A 133 -2.29 -1.66 -9.15
C ASP A 133 -2.86 -3.07 -9.39
N ASP A 134 -4.01 -3.40 -8.74
CA ASP A 134 -4.68 -4.69 -8.96
C ASP A 134 -5.18 -4.82 -10.40
N LEU A 135 -5.75 -3.75 -10.98
CA LEU A 135 -6.23 -3.75 -12.36
C LEU A 135 -5.08 -3.91 -13.37
N GLU A 136 -3.94 -3.25 -13.15
CA GLU A 136 -2.74 -3.43 -13.96
C GLU A 136 -2.24 -4.88 -13.89
N ARG A 137 -2.22 -5.49 -12.70
CA ARG A 137 -1.84 -6.89 -12.50
C ARG A 137 -2.83 -7.86 -13.16
N ILE A 138 -4.13 -7.60 -13.07
CA ILE A 138 -5.15 -8.38 -13.78
C ILE A 138 -4.95 -8.23 -15.29
N ALA A 139 -4.70 -7.02 -15.80
CA ALA A 139 -4.41 -6.81 -17.21
C ALA A 139 -3.20 -7.64 -17.67
N ALA A 140 -2.17 -7.77 -16.84
CA ALA A 140 -0.96 -8.52 -17.15
C ALA A 140 -1.12 -10.04 -17.06
N SER A 141 -1.93 -10.56 -16.13
CA SER A 141 -2.06 -12.00 -15.87
C SER A 141 -3.46 -12.38 -15.39
N ASP A 142 -4.00 -13.47 -15.93
CA ASP A 142 -5.29 -14.04 -15.51
C ASP A 142 -5.21 -14.69 -14.12
N ASN A 143 -3.98 -15.05 -13.69
CA ASN A 143 -3.69 -15.64 -12.40
C ASN A 143 -3.04 -14.63 -11.45
N ALA A 144 -3.33 -13.34 -11.60
CA ALA A 144 -2.79 -12.31 -10.71
C ALA A 144 -3.21 -12.57 -9.26
N ASP A 145 -2.23 -12.57 -8.35
CA ASP A 145 -2.49 -12.67 -6.91
C ASP A 145 -3.00 -11.34 -6.38
N VAL A 146 -4.31 -11.12 -6.55
CA VAL A 146 -5.04 -9.92 -6.13
C VAL A 146 -6.39 -10.29 -5.52
N LEU A 147 -6.83 -9.53 -4.53
CA LEU A 147 -8.11 -9.78 -3.85
C LEU A 147 -9.32 -9.72 -4.79
N ALA A 148 -9.23 -8.94 -5.86
CA ALA A 148 -10.28 -8.82 -6.87
C ALA A 148 -10.61 -10.13 -7.60
N LEU A 149 -9.68 -11.10 -7.61
CA LEU A 149 -9.89 -12.42 -8.22
C LEU A 149 -10.22 -13.52 -7.19
N SER A 150 -10.59 -13.16 -5.96
CA SER A 150 -10.94 -14.11 -4.90
C SER A 150 -12.21 -13.73 -4.14
N GLY A 151 -12.90 -14.75 -3.60
CA GLY A 151 -14.12 -14.62 -2.80
C GLY A 151 -15.20 -13.76 -3.48
N TRP A 152 -15.98 -13.05 -2.70
CA TRP A 152 -17.10 -12.22 -3.18
C TRP A 152 -16.69 -11.13 -4.19
N ARG A 153 -15.44 -10.64 -4.14
CA ARG A 153 -14.93 -9.66 -5.12
C ARG A 153 -14.82 -10.25 -6.51
N ARG A 154 -14.48 -11.53 -6.59
CA ARG A 154 -14.44 -12.26 -7.86
C ARG A 154 -15.85 -12.37 -8.47
N GLU A 155 -16.86 -12.66 -7.67
CA GLU A 155 -18.25 -12.73 -8.12
C GLU A 155 -18.75 -11.37 -8.62
N VAL A 156 -18.44 -10.28 -7.89
CA VAL A 156 -18.87 -8.93 -8.25
C VAL A 156 -18.14 -8.40 -9.49
N PHE A 157 -16.86 -8.71 -9.67
CA PHE A 157 -16.04 -8.08 -10.71
C PHE A 157 -15.06 -9.04 -11.40
N GLY A 158 -14.37 -9.89 -10.65
CA GLY A 158 -13.22 -10.65 -11.13
C GLY A 158 -13.55 -11.57 -12.31
N GLU A 159 -14.71 -12.24 -12.30
CA GLU A 159 -15.14 -13.15 -13.38
C GLU A 159 -15.38 -12.38 -14.67
N GLN A 160 -16.06 -11.25 -14.58
CA GLN A 160 -16.32 -10.42 -15.75
C GLN A 160 -15.05 -9.72 -16.25
N ALA A 161 -14.11 -9.37 -15.35
CA ALA A 161 -12.81 -8.85 -15.74
C ALA A 161 -12.00 -9.86 -16.56
N LEU A 162 -12.02 -11.14 -16.18
CA LEU A 162 -11.39 -12.21 -16.95
C LEU A 162 -12.14 -12.48 -18.27
N ALA A 163 -13.47 -12.47 -18.26
CA ALA A 163 -14.28 -12.64 -19.47
C ALA A 163 -14.03 -11.50 -20.50
N LEU A 164 -13.88 -10.25 -20.01
CA LEU A 164 -13.51 -9.10 -20.85
C LEU A 164 -12.13 -9.32 -21.50
N LYS A 165 -11.14 -9.76 -20.74
CA LYS A 165 -9.80 -10.09 -21.28
C LYS A 165 -9.81 -11.21 -22.31
N GLN A 166 -10.68 -12.19 -22.13
CA GLN A 166 -10.81 -13.34 -23.02
C GLN A 166 -11.68 -13.05 -24.27
N GLY A 167 -12.16 -11.82 -24.41
CA GLY A 167 -13.02 -11.44 -25.53
C GLY A 167 -14.44 -11.99 -25.46
N LYS A 168 -14.84 -12.61 -24.34
CA LYS A 168 -16.20 -13.15 -24.12
C LYS A 168 -17.20 -12.08 -23.68
N LEU A 169 -16.70 -10.92 -23.29
CA LEU A 169 -17.45 -9.78 -22.81
C LEU A 169 -16.92 -8.51 -23.46
N GLY A 170 -17.82 -7.63 -23.88
CA GLY A 170 -17.50 -6.32 -24.41
C GLY A 170 -18.20 -5.21 -23.63
N LEU A 171 -17.71 -4.00 -23.78
CA LEU A 171 -18.36 -2.79 -23.30
C LEU A 171 -18.80 -1.96 -24.49
N THR A 172 -20.07 -1.56 -24.52
CA THR A 172 -20.63 -0.67 -25.54
C THR A 172 -21.23 0.58 -24.91
N ALA A 173 -21.31 1.65 -25.67
CA ALA A 173 -21.95 2.88 -25.24
C ALA A 173 -23.31 3.02 -25.94
N GLU A 174 -24.37 3.21 -25.17
CA GLU A 174 -25.68 3.56 -25.64
C GLU A 174 -26.08 4.92 -25.04
N GLY A 175 -26.01 5.96 -25.87
CA GLY A 175 -26.22 7.33 -25.42
C GLY A 175 -25.20 7.75 -24.36
N LYS A 176 -25.65 7.92 -23.13
CA LYS A 176 -24.80 8.32 -21.99
C LYS A 176 -24.44 7.15 -21.04
N ARG A 177 -24.81 5.93 -21.39
CA ARG A 177 -24.62 4.75 -20.53
C ARG A 177 -23.66 3.78 -21.17
N ILE A 178 -22.92 3.08 -20.34
CA ILE A 178 -22.10 1.93 -20.74
C ILE A 178 -22.92 0.67 -20.43
N GLN A 179 -22.93 -0.28 -21.35
CA GLN A 179 -23.55 -1.58 -21.19
C GLN A 179 -22.53 -2.69 -21.37
N ILE A 180 -22.77 -3.80 -20.70
CA ILE A 180 -22.02 -5.04 -20.85
C ILE A 180 -22.71 -5.86 -21.92
N MET A 181 -21.95 -6.36 -22.88
CA MET A 181 -22.41 -7.28 -23.92
C MET A 181 -21.67 -8.62 -23.79
N GLU A 182 -22.40 -9.71 -23.83
CA GLU A 182 -21.81 -11.03 -24.06
C GLU A 182 -21.44 -11.16 -25.54
N ILE A 183 -20.19 -11.52 -25.80
CA ILE A 183 -19.71 -11.80 -27.14
C ILE A 183 -19.75 -13.33 -27.26
N GLY A 184 -20.77 -13.85 -27.98
CA GLY A 184 -20.84 -15.26 -28.26
C GLY A 184 -19.64 -15.74 -29.04
N ASP A 185 -19.21 -16.98 -28.82
CA ASP A 185 -18.15 -17.61 -29.60
C ASP A 185 -18.61 -17.58 -31.07
N GLY A 186 -18.06 -16.63 -31.84
CA GLY A 186 -18.27 -16.56 -33.27
C GLY A 186 -17.76 -17.87 -33.90
N GLN A 187 -18.65 -18.62 -34.47
CA GLN A 187 -18.36 -19.78 -35.34
C GLN A 187 -17.50 -19.33 -36.51
#